data_8cdbb8a770e20ed1419fb0bb3dcda110
#
_entry.id   8cdbb8a770e20ed1419fb0bb3dcda110
#
_cell.length_a   1.000
_cell.length_b   1.000
_cell.length_c   1.000
_cell.angle_alpha   90.00
_cell.angle_beta   90.00
_cell.angle_gamma   90.00
#
_symmetry.space_group_name_H-M   'P 1'
#
loop_
_entity.id
_entity.type
_entity.pdbx_description
1 polymer ?
#
loop_
_entity_poly.entity_id
_entity_poly.type
_entity_poly.pdbx_seq_one_letter_code
_entity_poly.pdbx_strand_id
1 'polypeptide(L)'
;SNVMDCSQMKLDIKIIPVIFFLFICSTFQTLSFNGPDTFSDLAERVSPSVVNISTTGVIENTGPQVPSIEDFFNFPFNMPSPEPSEREFSSLGSGFVISADGFIVTNNHVVENASDIQVTFTDGLKLEAELIASDAETDLALLKVDANNLPFLEFGDSDTAKVGNWVMAIGNPHGLGGTVTAGIVSARGRMLGGRYDDFIQTDASINRGNSGGPLFDLDGKVIGVNSMIISPSGGS
;
A
#
# COMPACT_ATOMS: atom_id res chain seq x y z
N SER A 1 66.35 45.25 5.53
CA SER A 1 66.16 43.82 5.75
C SER A 1 65.69 43.59 7.18
N ASN A 2 64.41 43.49 7.38
CA ASN A 2 63.80 43.14 8.67
C ASN A 2 63.55 41.64 8.69
N VAL A 3 64.40 40.95 9.46
CA VAL A 3 64.16 39.54 9.79
C VAL A 3 63.28 39.51 11.03
N MET A 4 62.11 38.97 10.93
CA MET A 4 61.18 38.81 12.04
C MET A 4 61.68 37.65 12.93
N ASP A 5 61.94 37.99 14.23
CA ASP A 5 62.41 37.04 15.23
C ASP A 5 61.32 36.03 15.61
N CYS A 6 61.55 34.76 15.30
CA CYS A 6 60.69 33.65 15.63
C CYS A 6 60.60 33.25 17.11
N SER A 7 61.33 33.98 18.01
CA SER A 7 61.37 33.62 19.43
C SER A 7 60.12 34.00 20.22
N GLN A 8 59.22 34.82 19.63
CA GLN A 8 57.97 35.29 20.30
C GLN A 8 56.72 34.43 19.95
N MET A 9 56.90 33.41 19.12
CA MET A 9 55.78 32.54 18.73
C MET A 9 55.63 31.26 19.58
N LYS A 10 55.97 31.32 20.86
CA LYS A 10 55.88 30.13 21.74
C LYS A 10 54.59 29.97 22.50
N LEU A 11 53.58 30.86 22.33
CA LEU A 11 52.46 30.85 23.25
C LEU A 11 51.21 30.13 22.71
N ASP A 12 51.07 29.91 21.42
CA ASP A 12 49.77 29.59 20.89
C ASP A 12 49.59 28.15 20.39
N ILE A 13 50.66 27.32 20.40
CA ILE A 13 50.57 25.95 19.88
C ILE A 13 49.76 25.02 20.78
N LYS A 14 49.56 25.32 22.05
CA LYS A 14 48.75 24.50 22.97
C LYS A 14 47.26 24.77 22.90
N ILE A 15 46.87 25.95 22.45
CA ILE A 15 45.46 26.37 22.38
C ILE A 15 44.82 26.01 21.03
N ILE A 16 45.62 26.04 19.96
CA ILE A 16 45.17 25.70 18.61
C ILE A 16 44.54 24.29 18.51
N PRO A 17 45.09 23.19 19.05
CA PRO A 17 44.46 21.88 18.96
C PRO A 17 43.16 21.79 19.78
N VAL A 18 43.00 22.52 20.87
CA VAL A 18 41.80 22.53 21.68
C VAL A 18 40.66 23.27 20.96
N ILE A 19 40.97 24.42 20.37
CA ILE A 19 39.99 25.20 19.59
C ILE A 19 39.63 24.44 18.31
N PHE A 20 40.58 23.79 17.63
CA PHE A 20 40.33 22.99 16.45
C PHE A 20 39.53 21.74 16.76
N PHE A 21 39.76 21.08 17.92
CA PHE A 21 38.97 19.95 18.38
C PHE A 21 37.55 20.35 18.81
N LEU A 22 37.38 21.50 19.47
CA LEU A 22 36.07 22.05 19.80
C LEU A 22 35.29 22.48 18.55
N PHE A 23 35.96 23.00 17.53
CA PHE A 23 35.34 23.41 16.29
C PHE A 23 34.93 22.19 15.41
N ILE A 24 35.73 21.12 15.42
CA ILE A 24 35.36 19.87 14.77
C ILE A 24 34.19 19.17 15.48
N CYS A 25 34.14 19.24 16.82
CA CYS A 25 33.05 18.63 17.60
C CYS A 25 31.72 19.38 17.44
N SER A 26 31.75 20.69 17.12
CA SER A 26 30.52 21.48 16.91
C SER A 26 29.92 21.40 15.48
N THR A 27 30.63 20.81 14.52
CA THR A 27 30.18 20.72 13.12
C THR A 27 29.65 19.37 12.69
N PHE A 28 29.70 18.36 13.57
CA PHE A 28 28.96 17.13 13.36
C PHE A 28 27.51 17.27 13.82
N GLN A 29 26.77 18.18 13.20
CA GLN A 29 25.35 17.96 13.04
C GLN A 29 25.22 16.82 12.02
N THR A 30 25.12 15.61 12.53
CA THR A 30 24.63 14.49 11.72
C THR A 30 23.30 14.96 11.16
N LEU A 31 23.21 15.15 9.85
CA LEU A 31 21.94 15.18 9.15
C LEU A 31 21.29 13.84 9.46
N SER A 32 20.52 13.80 10.54
CA SER A 32 19.71 12.65 10.88
C SER A 32 18.69 12.54 9.77
N PHE A 33 18.84 11.55 8.91
CA PHE A 33 17.80 11.17 7.99
C PHE A 33 16.64 10.66 8.86
N ASN A 34 15.57 11.43 8.96
CA ASN A 34 14.39 11.12 9.76
C ASN A 34 13.46 10.15 9.02
N GLY A 35 13.99 9.08 8.44
CA GLY A 35 13.19 7.95 7.99
C GLY A 35 12.83 7.05 9.18
N PRO A 36 11.81 6.19 9.05
CA PRO A 36 11.51 5.20 10.07
C PRO A 36 12.64 4.17 10.16
N ASP A 37 13.07 3.83 11.36
CA ASP A 37 14.06 2.76 11.58
C ASP A 37 13.48 1.40 11.18
N THR A 38 12.18 1.21 11.35
CA THR A 38 11.44 -0.01 11.03
C THR A 38 9.96 0.30 10.86
N PHE A 39 9.26 -0.56 10.12
CA PHE A 39 7.79 -0.55 10.00
C PHE A 39 7.12 -1.61 10.88
N SER A 40 7.87 -2.38 11.66
CA SER A 40 7.36 -3.54 12.40
C SER A 40 6.21 -3.20 13.33
N ASP A 41 6.38 -2.18 14.19
CA ASP A 41 5.37 -1.79 15.17
C ASP A 41 4.09 -1.27 14.49
N LEU A 42 4.27 -0.54 13.39
CA LEU A 42 3.14 -0.05 12.59
C LEU A 42 2.40 -1.23 11.96
N ALA A 43 3.11 -2.14 11.30
CA ALA A 43 2.54 -3.32 10.67
C ALA A 43 1.80 -4.21 11.68
N GLU A 44 2.38 -4.48 12.85
CA GLU A 44 1.75 -5.27 13.92
C GLU A 44 0.43 -4.63 14.38
N ARG A 45 0.41 -3.32 14.55
CA ARG A 45 -0.77 -2.57 15.01
C ARG A 45 -1.93 -2.60 14.02
N VAL A 46 -1.66 -2.47 12.70
CA VAL A 46 -2.71 -2.29 11.70
C VAL A 46 -3.11 -3.58 10.97
N SER A 47 -2.26 -4.60 10.96
CA SER A 47 -2.52 -5.88 10.27
C SER A 47 -3.80 -6.60 10.72
N PRO A 48 -4.22 -6.57 11.99
CA PRO A 48 -5.47 -7.23 12.40
C PRO A 48 -6.72 -6.70 11.70
N SER A 49 -6.67 -5.48 11.18
CA SER A 49 -7.77 -4.86 10.45
C SER A 49 -7.70 -5.08 8.93
N VAL A 50 -6.65 -5.73 8.42
CA VAL A 50 -6.49 -6.05 6.99
C VAL A 50 -6.94 -7.49 6.75
N VAL A 51 -7.83 -7.67 5.79
CA VAL A 51 -8.48 -8.95 5.51
C VAL A 51 -8.14 -9.47 4.12
N ASN A 52 -8.24 -10.78 3.95
CA ASN A 52 -8.32 -11.41 2.63
C ASN A 52 -9.78 -11.43 2.18
N ILE A 53 -9.98 -11.19 0.90
CA ILE A 53 -11.27 -11.32 0.24
C ILE A 53 -11.12 -12.38 -0.85
N SER A 54 -11.92 -13.43 -0.74
CA SER A 54 -12.07 -14.45 -1.77
C SER A 54 -13.50 -14.43 -2.30
N THR A 55 -13.62 -14.45 -3.62
CA THR A 55 -14.91 -14.43 -4.30
C THR A 55 -15.02 -15.61 -5.23
N THR A 56 -16.26 -16.11 -5.39
CA THR A 56 -16.62 -17.09 -6.42
C THR A 56 -17.78 -16.53 -7.23
N GLY A 57 -17.83 -16.87 -8.52
CA GLY A 57 -18.90 -16.45 -9.39
C GLY A 57 -18.94 -17.29 -10.67
N VAL A 58 -19.99 -17.08 -11.45
CA VAL A 58 -20.20 -17.75 -12.73
C VAL A 58 -20.22 -16.70 -13.85
N ILE A 59 -19.37 -16.84 -14.83
CA ILE A 59 -19.38 -15.98 -16.02
C ILE A 59 -20.14 -16.73 -17.14
N GLU A 60 -21.27 -16.18 -17.59
CA GLU A 60 -21.93 -16.59 -18.82
C GLU A 60 -21.20 -15.98 -20.02
N ASN A 61 -20.55 -16.82 -20.82
CA ASN A 61 -19.88 -16.40 -22.05
C ASN A 61 -20.92 -16.09 -23.15
N THR A 62 -21.32 -14.85 -23.30
CA THR A 62 -22.17 -14.36 -24.40
C THR A 62 -21.45 -13.35 -25.28
N GLY A 63 -20.48 -13.75 -26.09
CA GLY A 63 -19.96 -12.90 -27.16
C GLY A 63 -18.43 -12.74 -27.24
N PRO A 64 -17.90 -12.03 -28.26
CA PRO A 64 -16.47 -11.81 -28.43
C PRO A 64 -15.92 -10.96 -27.27
N GLN A 65 -15.00 -11.54 -26.54
CA GLN A 65 -14.38 -10.96 -25.34
C GLN A 65 -13.60 -9.68 -25.68
N VAL A 66 -14.01 -8.60 -25.08
CA VAL A 66 -13.11 -7.46 -24.85
C VAL A 66 -12.22 -7.88 -23.66
N PRO A 67 -10.88 -7.82 -23.77
CA PRO A 67 -10.00 -8.19 -22.67
C PRO A 67 -10.37 -7.42 -21.40
N SER A 68 -10.79 -8.13 -20.35
CA SER A 68 -11.02 -7.54 -19.04
C SER A 68 -9.67 -7.29 -18.35
N ILE A 69 -9.66 -6.45 -17.31
CA ILE A 69 -8.47 -6.27 -16.47
C ILE A 69 -7.98 -7.63 -15.92
N GLU A 70 -8.88 -8.58 -15.72
CA GLU A 70 -8.56 -9.96 -15.31
C GLU A 70 -7.80 -10.74 -16.37
N ASP A 71 -8.10 -10.55 -17.64
CA ASP A 71 -7.35 -11.18 -18.74
C ASP A 71 -5.91 -10.65 -18.80
N PHE A 72 -5.70 -9.40 -18.45
CA PHE A 72 -4.36 -8.82 -18.33
C PHE A 72 -3.55 -9.48 -17.19
N PHE A 73 -4.22 -9.94 -16.15
CA PHE A 73 -3.58 -10.62 -15.02
C PHE A 73 -3.46 -12.15 -15.19
N ASN A 74 -4.22 -12.79 -16.10
CA ASN A 74 -4.33 -14.24 -16.25
C ASN A 74 -3.53 -14.84 -17.43
N PHE A 75 -2.74 -14.06 -18.16
CA PHE A 75 -1.89 -14.59 -19.23
C PHE A 75 -0.68 -15.38 -18.66
N PRO A 76 -0.28 -16.63 -19.08
CA PRO A 76 -0.47 -17.23 -20.40
C PRO A 76 -0.81 -18.73 -20.45
N PHE A 77 -1.83 -19.28 -19.87
CA PHE A 77 -2.10 -20.72 -19.97
C PHE A 77 -3.57 -21.13 -20.25
N ASN A 78 -4.35 -20.38 -21.01
CA ASN A 78 -5.64 -20.88 -21.47
C ASN A 78 -5.74 -20.92 -22.99
N MET A 79 -5.72 -22.13 -23.53
CA MET A 79 -6.17 -22.41 -24.92
C MET A 79 -7.69 -22.20 -25.00
N PRO A 80 -8.19 -21.56 -26.07
CA PRO A 80 -9.63 -21.38 -26.24
C PRO A 80 -10.30 -22.74 -26.47
N SER A 81 -11.24 -23.07 -25.59
CA SER A 81 -12.16 -24.19 -25.82
C SER A 81 -13.43 -23.65 -26.46
N PRO A 82 -13.98 -24.27 -27.55
CA PRO A 82 -15.07 -23.69 -28.33
C PRO A 82 -16.48 -24.11 -27.87
N GLU A 83 -16.69 -24.38 -26.59
CA GLU A 83 -18.04 -24.69 -26.10
C GLU A 83 -18.47 -23.62 -25.06
N PRO A 84 -19.77 -23.19 -25.10
CA PRO A 84 -20.33 -22.35 -24.06
C PRO A 84 -20.41 -23.14 -22.75
N SER A 85 -19.42 -23.02 -21.93
CA SER A 85 -19.41 -23.58 -20.59
C SER A 85 -19.46 -22.46 -19.59
N GLU A 86 -20.39 -22.54 -18.63
CA GLU A 86 -20.35 -21.77 -17.40
C GLU A 86 -18.97 -22.00 -16.78
N ARG A 87 -18.18 -20.93 -16.65
CA ARG A 87 -16.89 -21.00 -15.96
C ARG A 87 -17.05 -20.42 -14.59
N GLU A 88 -16.82 -21.25 -13.59
CA GLU A 88 -16.60 -20.75 -12.24
C GLU A 88 -15.28 -20.00 -12.23
N PHE A 89 -15.31 -18.78 -11.73
CA PHE A 89 -14.09 -18.02 -11.44
C PHE A 89 -13.92 -17.84 -9.94
N SER A 90 -12.69 -17.71 -9.52
CA SER A 90 -12.33 -17.36 -8.15
C SER A 90 -11.36 -16.19 -8.20
N SER A 91 -11.70 -15.08 -7.55
CA SER A 91 -10.81 -13.95 -7.39
C SER A 91 -10.29 -13.87 -5.96
N LEU A 92 -9.09 -13.35 -5.81
CA LEU A 92 -8.44 -13.12 -4.52
C LEU A 92 -7.93 -11.70 -4.45
N GLY A 93 -8.29 -11.01 -3.38
CA GLY A 93 -7.84 -9.67 -3.10
C GLY A 93 -7.68 -9.43 -1.61
N SER A 94 -7.46 -8.18 -1.27
CA SER A 94 -7.42 -7.70 0.10
C SER A 94 -8.50 -6.67 0.34
N GLY A 95 -8.76 -6.39 1.60
CA GLY A 95 -9.61 -5.30 2.06
C GLY A 95 -9.20 -4.87 3.45
N PHE A 96 -9.90 -3.91 3.99
CA PHE A 96 -9.67 -3.47 5.36
C PHE A 96 -10.94 -3.00 6.04
N VAL A 97 -11.01 -3.27 7.34
CA VAL A 97 -12.15 -2.90 8.20
C VAL A 97 -12.08 -1.41 8.51
N ILE A 98 -13.20 -0.71 8.34
CA ILE A 98 -13.33 0.74 8.60
C ILE A 98 -14.26 1.07 9.76
N SER A 99 -14.92 0.05 10.34
CA SER A 99 -15.79 0.24 11.50
C SER A 99 -15.89 -1.02 12.35
N ALA A 100 -16.07 -0.86 13.64
CA ALA A 100 -16.15 -1.96 14.59
C ALA A 100 -17.34 -2.91 14.38
N ASP A 101 -18.36 -2.47 13.66
CA ASP A 101 -19.55 -3.24 13.31
C ASP A 101 -19.44 -3.98 11.98
N GLY A 102 -18.27 -3.92 11.28
CA GLY A 102 -17.96 -4.80 10.18
C GLY A 102 -18.11 -4.24 8.77
N PHE A 103 -18.00 -2.92 8.58
CA PHE A 103 -17.83 -2.36 7.25
C PHE A 103 -16.38 -2.54 6.77
N ILE A 104 -16.22 -2.94 5.51
CA ILE A 104 -14.93 -3.27 4.88
C ILE A 104 -14.85 -2.58 3.53
N VAL A 105 -13.71 -1.95 3.25
CA VAL A 105 -13.39 -1.36 1.94
C VAL A 105 -12.48 -2.31 1.17
N THR A 106 -12.72 -2.40 -0.15
CA THR A 106 -11.89 -3.12 -1.11
C THR A 106 -12.03 -2.48 -2.50
N ASN A 107 -11.42 -3.08 -3.54
CA ASN A 107 -11.64 -2.67 -4.91
C ASN A 107 -12.92 -3.29 -5.50
N ASN A 108 -13.55 -2.56 -6.44
CA ASN A 108 -14.70 -3.07 -7.19
C ASN A 108 -14.33 -4.32 -8.01
N HIS A 109 -13.19 -4.31 -8.71
CA HIS A 109 -12.77 -5.44 -9.54
C HIS A 109 -12.52 -6.74 -8.74
N VAL A 110 -12.32 -6.68 -7.42
CA VAL A 110 -12.18 -7.86 -6.56
C VAL A 110 -13.52 -8.56 -6.35
N VAL A 111 -14.62 -7.79 -6.32
CA VAL A 111 -15.97 -8.29 -5.99
C VAL A 111 -16.94 -8.23 -7.16
N GLU A 112 -16.51 -7.71 -8.29
CA GLU A 112 -17.34 -7.62 -9.49
C GLU A 112 -17.78 -9.02 -9.97
N ASN A 113 -19.07 -9.17 -10.28
CA ASN A 113 -19.69 -10.44 -10.70
C ASN A 113 -19.59 -11.60 -9.69
N ALA A 114 -19.22 -11.33 -8.42
CA ALA A 114 -19.19 -12.34 -7.38
C ALA A 114 -20.60 -12.79 -7.01
N SER A 115 -20.83 -14.11 -6.94
CA SER A 115 -22.02 -14.72 -6.34
C SER A 115 -21.87 -14.78 -4.82
N ASP A 116 -20.65 -15.10 -4.37
CA ASP A 116 -20.32 -15.27 -2.96
C ASP A 116 -19.04 -14.51 -2.64
N ILE A 117 -19.04 -13.83 -1.51
CA ILE A 117 -17.90 -13.06 -0.99
C ILE A 117 -17.57 -13.58 0.40
N GLN A 118 -16.36 -14.10 0.57
CA GLN A 118 -15.84 -14.55 1.84
C GLN A 118 -14.68 -13.66 2.30
N VAL A 119 -14.76 -13.19 3.52
CA VAL A 119 -13.70 -12.41 4.19
C VAL A 119 -12.99 -13.30 5.19
N THR A 120 -11.65 -13.34 5.10
CA THR A 120 -10.80 -14.08 6.05
C THR A 120 -9.90 -13.10 6.79
N PHE A 121 -10.01 -13.09 8.10
CA PHE A 121 -9.20 -12.26 9.01
C PHE A 121 -7.83 -12.92 9.26
N THR A 122 -6.91 -12.15 9.83
CA THR A 122 -5.54 -12.62 10.11
C THR A 122 -5.47 -13.72 11.17
N ASP A 123 -6.46 -13.81 12.05
CA ASP A 123 -6.62 -14.89 13.06
C ASP A 123 -7.27 -16.17 12.49
N GLY A 124 -7.62 -16.16 11.19
CA GLY A 124 -8.26 -17.27 10.50
C GLY A 124 -9.79 -17.28 10.57
N LEU A 125 -10.43 -16.30 11.25
CA LEU A 125 -11.89 -16.14 11.24
C LEU A 125 -12.36 -15.88 9.80
N LYS A 126 -13.38 -16.64 9.37
CA LYS A 126 -14.00 -16.50 8.05
C LYS A 126 -15.46 -16.10 8.20
N LEU A 127 -15.85 -15.06 7.50
CA LEU A 127 -17.22 -14.54 7.49
C LEU A 127 -17.68 -14.34 6.05
N GLU A 128 -18.96 -14.60 5.79
CA GLU A 128 -19.63 -14.15 4.57
C GLU A 128 -19.79 -12.62 4.62
N ALA A 129 -19.62 -11.99 3.47
CA ALA A 129 -19.81 -10.56 3.33
C ALA A 129 -20.89 -10.24 2.31
N GLU A 130 -21.69 -9.23 2.62
CA GLU A 130 -22.67 -8.63 1.71
C GLU A 130 -22.04 -7.44 0.99
N LEU A 131 -22.25 -7.33 -0.33
CA LEU A 131 -21.87 -6.17 -1.12
C LEU A 131 -22.91 -5.07 -0.88
N ILE A 132 -22.52 -4.00 -0.19
CA ILE A 132 -23.40 -2.87 0.14
C ILE A 132 -23.44 -1.86 -1.01
N ALA A 133 -22.25 -1.55 -1.57
CA ALA A 133 -22.11 -0.60 -2.66
C ALA A 133 -20.82 -0.89 -3.43
N SER A 134 -20.81 -0.54 -4.71
CA SER A 134 -19.60 -0.55 -5.53
C SER A 134 -19.65 0.56 -6.58
N ASP A 135 -18.47 1.03 -6.95
CA ASP A 135 -18.29 2.05 -7.97
C ASP A 135 -17.15 1.64 -8.89
N ALA A 136 -17.48 1.32 -10.13
CA ALA A 136 -16.50 0.91 -11.13
C ALA A 136 -15.63 2.08 -11.61
N GLU A 137 -16.09 3.34 -11.51
CA GLU A 137 -15.30 4.51 -11.96
C GLU A 137 -14.14 4.82 -10.99
N THR A 138 -14.35 4.63 -9.69
CA THR A 138 -13.33 4.78 -8.64
C THR A 138 -12.64 3.47 -8.28
N ASP A 139 -13.12 2.35 -8.81
CA ASP A 139 -12.69 1.00 -8.46
C ASP A 139 -12.78 0.71 -6.95
N LEU A 140 -13.84 1.18 -6.29
CA LEU A 140 -14.06 0.96 -4.87
C LEU A 140 -15.33 0.13 -4.62
N ALA A 141 -15.29 -0.67 -3.57
CA ALA A 141 -16.45 -1.41 -3.07
C ALA A 141 -16.51 -1.37 -1.54
N LEU A 142 -17.72 -1.37 -1.01
CA LEU A 142 -18.05 -1.44 0.40
C LEU A 142 -18.76 -2.75 0.70
N LEU A 143 -18.20 -3.51 1.62
CA LEU A 143 -18.74 -4.78 2.10
C LEU A 143 -19.20 -4.64 3.54
N LYS A 144 -20.08 -5.57 3.97
CA LYS A 144 -20.55 -5.71 5.35
C LYS A 144 -20.45 -7.18 5.77
N VAL A 145 -19.82 -7.41 6.90
CA VAL A 145 -19.85 -8.71 7.60
C VAL A 145 -20.68 -8.60 8.88
N ASP A 146 -21.30 -9.70 9.29
CA ASP A 146 -22.02 -9.75 10.57
C ASP A 146 -21.05 -10.05 11.71
N ALA A 147 -20.45 -8.99 12.25
CA ALA A 147 -19.52 -9.04 13.35
C ALA A 147 -19.56 -7.74 14.15
N ASN A 148 -19.07 -7.82 15.40
CA ASN A 148 -18.99 -6.66 16.29
C ASN A 148 -17.63 -6.62 16.97
N ASN A 149 -17.21 -5.44 17.40
CA ASN A 149 -15.94 -5.20 18.09
C ASN A 149 -14.70 -5.57 17.25
N LEU A 150 -14.81 -5.45 15.93
CA LEU A 150 -13.66 -5.67 15.05
C LEU A 150 -12.64 -4.54 15.22
N PRO A 151 -11.34 -4.85 15.14
CA PRO A 151 -10.32 -3.83 14.95
C PRO A 151 -10.56 -3.14 13.60
N PHE A 152 -10.46 -1.82 13.57
CA PHE A 152 -10.72 -1.03 12.36
C PHE A 152 -9.67 0.05 12.18
N LEU A 153 -9.55 0.55 10.94
CA LEU A 153 -8.61 1.58 10.54
C LEU A 153 -9.32 2.92 10.38
N GLU A 154 -8.57 3.99 10.64
CA GLU A 154 -9.04 5.35 10.44
C GLU A 154 -8.44 5.91 9.13
N PHE A 155 -9.24 6.71 8.44
CA PHE A 155 -8.77 7.44 7.28
C PHE A 155 -7.91 8.63 7.69
N GLY A 156 -6.83 8.84 6.94
CA GLY A 156 -6.00 10.04 6.99
C GLY A 156 -6.44 11.06 5.94
N ASP A 157 -5.76 12.18 5.95
CA ASP A 157 -5.92 13.21 4.93
C ASP A 157 -4.88 13.00 3.82
N SER A 158 -5.32 12.39 2.70
CA SER A 158 -4.44 12.13 1.56
C SER A 158 -3.87 13.40 0.93
N ASP A 159 -4.52 14.57 1.11
CA ASP A 159 -4.02 15.84 0.58
C ASP A 159 -2.75 16.31 1.27
N THR A 160 -2.51 15.85 2.49
CA THR A 160 -1.28 16.15 3.23
C THR A 160 -0.09 15.29 2.82
N ALA A 161 -0.31 14.18 2.10
CA ALA A 161 0.74 13.29 1.63
C ALA A 161 1.56 13.96 0.52
N LYS A 162 2.85 14.18 0.77
CA LYS A 162 3.78 14.85 -0.16
C LYS A 162 4.68 13.82 -0.85
N VAL A 163 5.12 14.13 -2.06
CA VAL A 163 6.17 13.36 -2.74
C VAL A 163 7.40 13.27 -1.83
N GLY A 164 7.88 12.03 -1.65
CA GLY A 164 8.96 11.72 -0.71
C GLY A 164 8.51 11.29 0.68
N ASN A 165 7.23 11.41 1.05
CA ASN A 165 6.73 10.85 2.30
C ASN A 165 6.75 9.32 2.26
N TRP A 166 7.17 8.70 3.37
CA TRP A 166 7.10 7.26 3.54
C TRP A 166 5.64 6.78 3.58
N VAL A 167 5.42 5.65 2.94
CA VAL A 167 4.13 4.95 2.94
C VAL A 167 4.35 3.45 3.09
N MET A 168 3.33 2.77 3.61
CA MET A 168 3.32 1.33 3.79
C MET A 168 2.04 0.76 3.19
N ALA A 169 2.17 -0.23 2.29
CA ALA A 169 1.05 -0.98 1.76
C ALA A 169 0.97 -2.35 2.43
N ILE A 170 -0.24 -2.77 2.79
CA ILE A 170 -0.50 -4.09 3.34
C ILE A 170 -1.57 -4.78 2.51
N GLY A 171 -1.36 -6.08 2.28
CA GLY A 171 -2.36 -7.00 1.77
C GLY A 171 -2.35 -8.30 2.54
N ASN A 172 -3.41 -9.09 2.37
CA ASN A 172 -3.53 -10.41 2.99
C ASN A 172 -3.98 -11.45 1.96
N PRO A 173 -3.18 -11.70 0.89
CA PRO A 173 -3.61 -12.49 -0.28
C PRO A 173 -4.02 -13.91 0.04
N HIS A 174 -3.59 -14.47 1.16
CA HIS A 174 -3.82 -15.88 1.49
C HIS A 174 -4.47 -16.08 2.86
N GLY A 175 -4.84 -15.01 3.57
CA GLY A 175 -5.36 -15.11 4.93
C GLY A 175 -4.34 -15.65 5.95
N LEU A 176 -3.04 -15.60 5.63
CA LEU A 176 -1.96 -16.24 6.40
C LEU A 176 -1.03 -15.23 7.11
N GLY A 177 -1.49 -14.00 7.34
CA GLY A 177 -0.73 -13.05 8.14
C GLY A 177 -0.18 -11.83 7.41
N GLY A 178 -0.69 -11.54 6.22
CA GLY A 178 -0.42 -10.29 5.54
C GLY A 178 0.97 -10.19 4.85
N THR A 179 1.03 -9.41 3.79
CA THR A 179 2.26 -9.01 3.11
C THR A 179 2.41 -7.50 3.27
N VAL A 180 3.55 -7.08 3.80
CA VAL A 180 3.87 -5.67 4.03
C VAL A 180 4.92 -5.23 3.02
N THR A 181 4.66 -4.12 2.34
CA THR A 181 5.63 -3.44 1.49
C THR A 181 5.71 -1.96 1.90
N ALA A 182 6.88 -1.36 1.76
CA ALA A 182 7.08 0.04 2.09
C ALA A 182 7.81 0.75 0.96
N GLY A 183 7.56 2.04 0.84
CA GLY A 183 8.14 2.91 -0.17
C GLY A 183 7.82 4.36 0.15
N ILE A 184 7.85 5.20 -0.87
CA ILE A 184 7.51 6.62 -0.75
C ILE A 184 6.38 6.99 -1.69
N VAL A 185 5.74 8.11 -1.45
CA VAL A 185 4.92 8.78 -2.45
C VAL A 185 5.84 9.26 -3.56
N SER A 186 5.75 8.66 -4.73
CA SER A 186 6.58 8.99 -5.90
C SER A 186 6.00 10.12 -6.73
N ALA A 187 4.66 10.21 -6.81
CA ALA A 187 3.93 11.28 -7.47
C ALA A 187 2.48 11.37 -6.95
N ARG A 188 1.80 12.47 -7.27
CA ARG A 188 0.38 12.69 -6.96
C ARG A 188 -0.38 13.19 -8.18
N GLY A 189 -1.72 13.09 -8.11
CA GLY A 189 -2.59 13.58 -9.18
C GLY A 189 -2.37 12.87 -10.49
N ARG A 190 -2.01 11.59 -10.49
CA ARG A 190 -1.86 10.81 -11.71
C ARG A 190 -3.23 10.54 -12.31
N MET A 191 -3.44 11.05 -13.51
CA MET A 191 -4.62 10.81 -14.32
C MET A 191 -4.31 9.70 -15.32
N LEU A 192 -5.03 8.61 -15.25
CA LEU A 192 -4.85 7.42 -16.09
C LEU A 192 -5.92 7.31 -17.20
N GLY A 193 -6.84 8.27 -17.26
CA GLY A 193 -7.89 8.37 -18.26
C GLY A 193 -9.31 8.20 -17.70
N GLY A 194 -9.46 7.97 -16.40
CA GLY A 194 -10.74 7.95 -15.70
C GLY A 194 -11.25 9.34 -15.32
N ARG A 195 -12.54 9.44 -15.01
CA ARG A 195 -13.19 10.71 -14.65
C ARG A 195 -12.82 11.19 -13.25
N TYR A 196 -12.50 10.25 -12.35
CA TYR A 196 -12.21 10.51 -10.93
C TYR A 196 -10.77 10.12 -10.55
N ASP A 197 -9.87 10.14 -11.52
CA ASP A 197 -8.47 9.80 -11.30
C ASP A 197 -7.77 10.85 -10.43
N ASP A 198 -7.44 10.47 -9.21
CA ASP A 198 -6.51 11.19 -8.33
C ASP A 198 -5.59 10.20 -7.64
N PHE A 199 -4.78 9.48 -8.45
CA PHE A 199 -3.94 8.43 -7.92
C PHE A 199 -2.69 8.96 -7.23
N ILE A 200 -2.40 8.37 -6.07
CA ILE A 200 -1.10 8.45 -5.42
C ILE A 200 -0.22 7.37 -6.03
N GLN A 201 0.88 7.77 -6.68
CA GLN A 201 1.90 6.83 -7.14
C GLN A 201 2.90 6.55 -6.02
N THR A 202 3.21 5.29 -5.79
CA THR A 202 4.24 4.84 -4.84
C THR A 202 5.17 3.83 -5.48
N ASP A 203 6.39 3.70 -4.98
CA ASP A 203 7.35 2.64 -5.30
C ASP A 203 7.28 1.47 -4.28
N ALA A 204 6.38 1.54 -3.29
CA ALA A 204 6.01 0.36 -2.51
C ALA A 204 5.47 -0.70 -3.46
N SER A 205 6.00 -1.92 -3.37
CA SER A 205 5.60 -3.00 -4.30
C SER A 205 4.12 -3.33 -4.19
N ILE A 206 3.37 -3.04 -5.27
CA ILE A 206 1.96 -3.43 -5.41
C ILE A 206 1.91 -4.67 -6.31
N ASN A 207 1.33 -5.74 -5.80
CA ASN A 207 1.20 -7.03 -6.47
C ASN A 207 -0.23 -7.55 -6.30
N ARG A 208 -0.58 -8.65 -7.01
CA ARG A 208 -1.90 -9.32 -6.99
C ARG A 208 -2.26 -9.63 -5.56
N GLY A 209 -2.06 -9.52 -4.61
CA GLY A 209 -2.50 -9.88 -3.27
C GLY A 209 -2.71 -8.70 -2.36
N ASN A 210 -2.17 -7.53 -2.71
CA ASN A 210 -2.46 -6.33 -1.91
C ASN A 210 -3.47 -5.38 -2.57
N SER A 211 -3.98 -5.70 -3.78
CA SER A 211 -5.11 -4.97 -4.38
C SER A 211 -6.32 -4.97 -3.46
N GLY A 212 -6.92 -3.82 -3.24
CA GLY A 212 -8.01 -3.57 -2.28
C GLY A 212 -7.54 -3.35 -0.85
N GLY A 213 -6.29 -3.65 -0.54
CA GLY A 213 -5.69 -3.35 0.77
C GLY A 213 -5.34 -1.88 0.95
N PRO A 214 -5.06 -1.46 2.21
CA PRO A 214 -4.80 -0.07 2.54
C PRO A 214 -3.36 0.36 2.21
N LEU A 215 -3.20 1.64 1.84
CA LEU A 215 -1.95 2.38 1.83
C LEU A 215 -1.95 3.31 3.04
N PHE A 216 -0.92 3.19 3.89
CA PHE A 216 -0.79 3.94 5.14
C PHE A 216 0.26 5.05 5.06
N ASP A 217 0.03 6.11 5.81
CA ASP A 217 1.08 7.01 6.27
C ASP A 217 1.84 6.42 7.47
N LEU A 218 2.83 7.14 7.99
CA LEU A 218 3.61 6.70 9.16
C LEU A 218 2.83 6.72 10.48
N ASP A 219 1.71 7.44 10.54
CA ASP A 219 0.84 7.46 11.72
C ASP A 219 -0.12 6.26 11.74
N GLY A 220 -0.19 5.50 10.64
CA GLY A 220 -1.07 4.34 10.47
C GLY A 220 -2.48 4.72 10.03
N LYS A 221 -2.62 5.90 9.44
CA LYS A 221 -3.87 6.33 8.82
C LYS A 221 -3.90 5.86 7.37
N VAL A 222 -5.07 5.45 6.89
CA VAL A 222 -5.27 5.05 5.51
C VAL A 222 -5.37 6.28 4.63
N ILE A 223 -4.45 6.45 3.69
CA ILE A 223 -4.40 7.55 2.72
C ILE A 223 -4.72 7.11 1.29
N GLY A 224 -4.94 5.82 1.06
CA GLY A 224 -5.29 5.27 -0.24
C GLY A 224 -5.68 3.80 -0.17
N VAL A 225 -6.24 3.32 -1.27
CA VAL A 225 -6.56 1.90 -1.51
C VAL A 225 -5.67 1.43 -2.66
N ASN A 226 -4.95 0.33 -2.45
CA ASN A 226 -4.08 -0.24 -3.48
C ASN A 226 -4.94 -0.80 -4.61
N SER A 227 -4.79 -0.29 -5.83
CA SER A 227 -5.66 -0.70 -6.94
C SER A 227 -4.86 -1.19 -8.15
N MET A 228 -3.98 -0.38 -8.70
CA MET A 228 -3.44 -0.58 -10.04
C MET A 228 -1.91 -0.59 -10.06
N ILE A 229 -1.36 -1.42 -10.95
CA ILE A 229 0.08 -1.47 -11.23
C ILE A 229 0.35 -0.74 -12.55
N ILE A 230 1.18 0.30 -12.50
CA ILE A 230 1.70 0.96 -13.70
C ILE A 230 3.13 0.47 -13.92
N SER A 231 3.29 -0.59 -14.70
CA SER A 231 4.61 -1.08 -15.08
C SER A 231 4.63 -1.45 -16.57
N PRO A 232 5.56 -0.87 -17.36
CA PRO A 232 5.70 -1.22 -18.77
C PRO A 232 6.11 -2.68 -19.00
N SER A 233 6.60 -3.37 -17.97
CA SER A 233 7.12 -4.74 -18.02
C SER A 233 6.31 -5.73 -17.17
N GLY A 234 5.19 -5.31 -16.54
CA GLY A 234 4.32 -6.17 -15.75
C GLY A 234 4.86 -6.56 -14.37
N GLY A 235 5.82 -5.82 -13.84
CA GLY A 235 6.32 -5.97 -12.46
C GLY A 235 6.56 -4.62 -11.83
N SER A 236 6.47 -4.55 -10.51
CA SER A 236 6.86 -3.37 -9.72
C SER A 236 8.37 -3.30 -9.59
#